data_843ca1108d3786d08934b2259da0f7f8
#
_entry.id   843ca1108d3786d08934b2259da0f7f8
#
_cell.length_a   1.000
_cell.length_b   1.000
_cell.length_c   1.000
_cell.angle_alpha   90.00
_cell.angle_beta   90.00
_cell.angle_gamma   90.00
#
_symmetry.space_group_name_H-M   'P 1'
#
loop_
_entity.id
_entity.type
_entity.pdbx_description
1 polymer ?
#
loop_
_entity_poly.entity_id
_entity_poly.type
_entity_poly.pdbx_seq_one_letter_code
_entity_poly.pdbx_strand_id
1 'polypeptide(L)'
;MHTHCTRRQWLAAAAGAVVVRPFAAAASSGPTPRVAIAKCPTYGAELLPAMQRMFDQLGGLDRLVKGKTVAIKVNMTGDTNFRIGHLPAEDTHYTHPRVIAATVHLMGRAGARRVRLLESCWSSAAPLEEFMLQANWEPRDFLSAAPLVEFENTNCAGRAKNYVRMPTPKGGHIFRAFDLNHSYMDCDVFVSLAKMKDHATAGVTLSMKNCFGITPVTIYGDGAGVDEPAREPHGGRGIMHDGRRPPSKSAPSENDAATPREETYRVPRIVADLVAARPIDLAIVEAVRSMAGGEGPWVKPSRAIRPGVLVAGTNCVATDAVCMAVMGYDPMAVRGTAPFEKCDSTLQLAEELGVGPRDLRRIELAGTPVREALFRYRV
;
A
#
# COMPACT_ATOMS: atom_id res chain seq x y z
N MET A 1 -14.74 60.36 2.86
CA MET A 1 -14.40 59.50 4.01
C MET A 1 -13.93 58.15 3.46
N HIS A 2 -12.63 57.93 3.36
CA HIS A 2 -12.07 56.66 2.93
C HIS A 2 -11.68 55.86 4.18
N THR A 3 -12.37 54.76 4.44
CA THR A 3 -12.05 53.84 5.50
C THR A 3 -10.94 52.88 5.03
N HIS A 4 -9.75 53.06 5.56
CA HIS A 4 -8.63 52.14 5.34
C HIS A 4 -8.88 50.84 6.12
N CYS A 5 -9.06 49.75 5.38
CA CYS A 5 -9.08 48.38 5.95
C CYS A 5 -7.67 47.97 6.30
N THR A 6 -7.38 47.61 7.54
CA THR A 6 -6.05 47.26 8.02
C THR A 6 -5.67 45.78 7.71
N ARG A 7 -4.38 45.54 7.54
CA ARG A 7 -3.79 44.19 7.25
C ARG A 7 -4.26 43.08 8.22
N ARG A 8 -4.68 43.43 9.44
CA ARG A 8 -5.20 42.46 10.43
C ARG A 8 -6.63 41.98 10.12
N GLN A 9 -7.40 42.72 9.37
CA GLN A 9 -8.78 42.30 8.99
C GLN A 9 -8.80 41.35 7.79
N TRP A 10 -7.75 41.31 6.99
CA TRP A 10 -7.60 40.35 5.91
C TRP A 10 -7.16 38.96 6.39
N LEU A 11 -6.50 38.83 7.52
CA LEU A 11 -6.08 37.54 8.09
C LEU A 11 -7.19 36.81 8.84
N ALA A 12 -8.29 37.49 9.18
CA ALA A 12 -9.42 36.87 9.87
C ALA A 12 -10.47 36.23 8.91
N ALA A 13 -10.38 36.48 7.60
CA ALA A 13 -11.35 35.98 6.62
C ALA A 13 -10.87 34.69 5.87
N ALA A 14 -9.67 34.19 6.17
CA ALA A 14 -9.10 33.00 5.52
C ALA A 14 -9.04 31.75 6.42
N ALA A 15 -9.84 31.71 7.49
CA ALA A 15 -10.12 30.47 8.22
C ALA A 15 -11.15 29.67 7.41
N GLY A 16 -10.72 29.17 6.26
CA GLY A 16 -11.47 28.17 5.52
C GLY A 16 -11.59 26.93 6.40
N ALA A 17 -12.82 26.61 6.81
CA ALA A 17 -13.13 25.36 7.49
C ALA A 17 -12.63 24.22 6.59
N VAL A 18 -11.56 23.57 6.98
CA VAL A 18 -11.18 22.26 6.45
C VAL A 18 -12.31 21.32 6.85
N VAL A 19 -13.24 21.07 5.94
CA VAL A 19 -14.25 20.04 6.11
C VAL A 19 -13.51 18.72 6.06
N VAL A 20 -13.01 18.26 7.21
CA VAL A 20 -12.60 16.88 7.41
C VAL A 20 -13.87 16.06 7.22
N ARG A 21 -14.08 15.51 6.03
CA ARG A 21 -15.10 14.48 5.83
C ARG A 21 -14.71 13.31 6.72
N PRO A 22 -15.51 12.96 7.75
CA PRO A 22 -15.26 11.74 8.48
C PRO A 22 -15.42 10.58 7.48
N PHE A 23 -14.35 9.82 7.25
CA PHE A 23 -14.45 8.52 6.60
C PHE A 23 -15.26 7.65 7.55
N ALA A 24 -16.58 7.58 7.33
CA ALA A 24 -17.42 6.66 8.05
C ALA A 24 -16.97 5.25 7.68
N ALA A 25 -16.42 4.52 8.65
CA ALA A 25 -16.24 3.09 8.55
C ALA A 25 -17.64 2.49 8.32
N ALA A 26 -17.92 2.09 7.08
CA ALA A 26 -19.17 1.44 6.73
C ALA A 26 -19.23 0.11 7.49
N ALA A 27 -20.10 0.04 8.48
CA ALA A 27 -20.50 -1.22 9.07
C ALA A 27 -21.03 -2.13 7.95
N SER A 28 -20.82 -3.42 8.05
CA SER A 28 -20.97 -4.53 7.13
C SER A 28 -22.32 -4.74 6.39
N SER A 29 -22.99 -3.68 5.97
CA SER A 29 -24.17 -3.69 5.10
C SER A 29 -23.87 -3.18 3.67
N GLY A 30 -22.61 -3.03 3.32
CA GLY A 30 -22.19 -2.67 1.96
C GLY A 30 -22.36 -3.84 0.97
N PRO A 31 -22.36 -3.54 -0.35
CA PRO A 31 -22.44 -4.58 -1.38
C PRO A 31 -21.29 -5.57 -1.20
N THR A 32 -21.55 -6.85 -1.53
CA THR A 32 -20.54 -7.92 -1.51
C THR A 32 -19.32 -7.50 -2.31
N PRO A 33 -18.11 -7.45 -1.71
CA PRO A 33 -16.93 -7.03 -2.43
C PRO A 33 -16.61 -8.00 -3.56
N ARG A 34 -16.29 -7.45 -4.74
CA ARG A 34 -15.89 -8.21 -5.91
C ARG A 34 -14.39 -8.21 -6.06
N VAL A 35 -13.81 -9.39 -6.35
CA VAL A 35 -12.39 -9.59 -6.62
C VAL A 35 -12.23 -10.35 -7.93
N ALA A 36 -11.40 -9.83 -8.83
CA ALA A 36 -11.12 -10.43 -10.14
C ALA A 36 -9.71 -11.05 -10.14
N ILE A 37 -9.60 -12.23 -10.74
CA ILE A 37 -8.35 -12.97 -10.94
C ILE A 37 -8.10 -13.10 -12.44
N ALA A 38 -6.87 -12.83 -12.88
CA ALA A 38 -6.44 -13.03 -14.26
C ALA A 38 -5.15 -13.86 -14.32
N LYS A 39 -5.12 -14.87 -15.20
CA LYS A 39 -3.85 -15.51 -15.59
C LYS A 39 -3.06 -14.59 -16.50
N CYS A 40 -1.78 -14.46 -16.21
CA CYS A 40 -0.83 -13.66 -16.99
C CYS A 40 0.57 -14.32 -16.86
N PRO A 41 0.94 -15.23 -17.76
CA PRO A 41 2.16 -16.02 -17.60
C PRO A 41 3.46 -15.22 -17.78
N THR A 42 3.40 -14.11 -18.51
CA THR A 42 4.56 -13.22 -18.71
C THR A 42 4.17 -11.75 -18.65
N TYR A 43 5.16 -10.87 -18.66
CA TYR A 43 4.95 -9.42 -18.79
C TYR A 43 4.92 -8.97 -20.26
N GLY A 44 4.60 -9.87 -21.19
CA GLY A 44 4.55 -9.63 -22.62
C GLY A 44 3.26 -8.97 -23.10
N ALA A 45 2.88 -9.28 -24.34
CA ALA A 45 1.72 -8.69 -25.01
C ALA A 45 0.37 -9.02 -24.32
N GLU A 46 0.31 -10.10 -23.55
CA GLU A 46 -0.88 -10.54 -22.81
C GLU A 46 -1.16 -9.71 -21.55
N LEU A 47 -0.18 -8.98 -21.00
CA LEU A 47 -0.31 -8.24 -19.74
C LEU A 47 -1.44 -7.20 -19.79
N LEU A 48 -1.38 -6.29 -20.77
CA LEU A 48 -2.35 -5.20 -20.89
C LEU A 48 -3.78 -5.71 -21.10
N PRO A 49 -4.05 -6.67 -22.03
CA PRO A 49 -5.36 -7.27 -22.18
C PRO A 49 -5.84 -8.02 -20.92
N ALA A 50 -4.96 -8.70 -20.19
CA ALA A 50 -5.33 -9.38 -18.96
C ALA A 50 -5.78 -8.40 -17.87
N MET A 51 -5.03 -7.31 -17.68
CA MET A 51 -5.39 -6.24 -16.74
C MET A 51 -6.67 -5.53 -17.15
N GLN A 52 -6.85 -5.23 -18.44
CA GLN A 52 -8.07 -4.60 -18.93
C GLN A 52 -9.30 -5.47 -18.60
N ARG A 53 -9.29 -6.76 -18.96
CA ARG A 53 -10.38 -7.68 -18.62
C ARG A 53 -10.65 -7.79 -17.13
N MET A 54 -9.60 -7.82 -16.32
CA MET A 54 -9.72 -7.86 -14.86
C MET A 54 -10.45 -6.61 -14.33
N PHE A 55 -10.12 -5.42 -14.83
CA PHE A 55 -10.80 -4.18 -14.43
C PHE A 55 -12.23 -4.09 -14.98
N ASP A 56 -12.48 -4.58 -16.18
CA ASP A 56 -13.84 -4.65 -16.74
C ASP A 56 -14.74 -5.54 -15.88
N GLN A 57 -14.22 -6.66 -15.37
CA GLN A 57 -14.90 -7.54 -14.43
C GLN A 57 -15.20 -6.88 -13.08
N LEU A 58 -14.45 -5.86 -12.68
CA LEU A 58 -14.72 -5.04 -11.49
C LEU A 58 -15.73 -3.90 -11.76
N GLY A 59 -16.23 -3.78 -12.99
CA GLY A 59 -17.20 -2.75 -13.39
C GLY A 59 -16.61 -1.54 -14.10
N GLY A 60 -15.34 -1.64 -14.54
CA GLY A 60 -14.61 -0.62 -15.29
C GLY A 60 -13.90 0.40 -14.41
N LEU A 61 -12.71 0.84 -14.86
CA LEU A 61 -11.91 1.86 -14.15
C LEU A 61 -12.51 3.26 -14.25
N ASP A 62 -13.24 3.57 -15.31
CA ASP A 62 -13.80 4.91 -15.57
C ASP A 62 -14.70 5.39 -14.42
N ARG A 63 -15.52 4.52 -13.86
CA ARG A 63 -16.35 4.83 -12.68
C ARG A 63 -15.52 5.23 -11.46
N LEU A 64 -14.33 4.66 -11.33
CA LEU A 64 -13.47 4.90 -10.19
C LEU A 64 -12.60 6.15 -10.39
N VAL A 65 -12.01 6.36 -11.59
CA VAL A 65 -10.89 7.27 -11.79
C VAL A 65 -11.18 8.49 -12.68
N LYS A 66 -12.27 8.51 -13.46
CA LYS A 66 -12.56 9.57 -14.44
C LYS A 66 -12.60 10.97 -13.78
N GLY A 67 -11.77 11.87 -14.28
CA GLY A 67 -11.65 13.25 -13.79
C GLY A 67 -10.92 13.40 -12.46
N LYS A 68 -10.39 12.32 -11.89
CA LYS A 68 -9.84 12.27 -10.53
C LYS A 68 -8.31 12.25 -10.52
N THR A 69 -7.74 12.63 -9.37
CA THR A 69 -6.34 12.39 -9.01
C THR A 69 -6.23 11.00 -8.39
N VAL A 70 -5.43 10.14 -9.00
CA VAL A 70 -5.17 8.78 -8.55
C VAL A 70 -3.78 8.72 -7.94
N ALA A 71 -3.65 8.29 -6.70
CA ALA A 71 -2.38 8.00 -6.04
C ALA A 71 -2.15 6.48 -6.03
N ILE A 72 -1.04 6.05 -6.60
CA ILE A 72 -0.65 4.63 -6.67
C ILE A 72 0.57 4.40 -5.81
N LYS A 73 0.40 3.70 -4.68
CA LYS A 73 1.53 3.19 -3.88
C LYS A 73 2.05 1.92 -4.54
N VAL A 74 3.26 1.98 -5.08
CA VAL A 74 3.96 0.80 -5.61
C VAL A 74 4.61 -0.01 -4.49
N ASN A 75 5.24 -1.14 -4.78
CA ASN A 75 5.94 -1.96 -3.80
C ASN A 75 7.42 -2.11 -4.20
N MET A 76 8.26 -1.22 -3.68
CA MET A 76 9.72 -1.23 -3.86
C MET A 76 10.38 -1.32 -2.47
N THR A 77 10.36 -2.49 -1.85
CA THR A 77 10.85 -2.70 -0.49
C THR A 77 12.32 -3.13 -0.46
N GLY A 78 13.10 -2.51 0.42
CA GLY A 78 14.53 -2.75 0.52
C GLY A 78 15.34 -1.98 -0.54
N ASP A 79 16.64 -2.20 -0.55
CA ASP A 79 17.58 -1.59 -1.49
C ASP A 79 17.49 -2.24 -2.88
N THR A 80 17.74 -1.47 -3.94
CA THR A 80 17.75 -1.95 -5.34
C THR A 80 18.84 -3.00 -5.63
N ASN A 81 19.86 -3.09 -4.77
CA ASN A 81 20.93 -4.04 -4.88
C ASN A 81 20.63 -5.42 -4.27
N PHE A 82 19.54 -5.55 -3.52
CA PHE A 82 19.14 -6.85 -2.98
C PHE A 82 18.61 -7.75 -4.08
N ARG A 83 19.20 -8.95 -4.22
CA ARG A 83 18.89 -9.87 -5.32
C ARG A 83 18.81 -11.32 -4.86
N ILE A 84 18.03 -12.12 -5.56
CA ILE A 84 18.09 -13.58 -5.49
C ILE A 84 18.93 -14.05 -6.70
N GLY A 85 20.19 -14.41 -6.44
CA GLY A 85 21.14 -14.72 -7.51
C GLY A 85 21.35 -13.52 -8.45
N HIS A 86 21.13 -13.72 -9.73
CA HIS A 86 21.27 -12.67 -10.75
C HIS A 86 19.94 -12.01 -11.14
N LEU A 87 18.82 -12.42 -10.52
CA LEU A 87 17.51 -11.89 -10.86
C LEU A 87 17.37 -10.44 -10.37
N PRO A 88 16.85 -9.55 -11.21
CA PRO A 88 16.57 -8.18 -10.80
C PRO A 88 15.43 -8.13 -9.77
N ALA A 89 15.33 -7.02 -9.03
CA ALA A 89 14.38 -6.87 -7.94
C ALA A 89 12.91 -7.02 -8.38
N GLU A 90 12.58 -6.55 -9.58
CA GLU A 90 11.23 -6.64 -10.18
C GLU A 90 10.79 -8.08 -10.50
N ASP A 91 11.73 -8.98 -10.73
CA ASP A 91 11.43 -10.40 -10.95
C ASP A 91 11.19 -11.17 -9.63
N THR A 92 11.41 -10.51 -8.48
CA THR A 92 11.33 -11.15 -7.16
C THR A 92 10.44 -10.36 -6.19
N HIS A 93 10.90 -9.24 -5.64
CA HIS A 93 10.26 -8.57 -4.50
C HIS A 93 9.72 -7.17 -4.78
N TYR A 94 10.05 -6.56 -5.93
CA TYR A 94 9.44 -5.30 -6.36
C TYR A 94 8.24 -5.54 -7.28
N THR A 95 7.25 -4.64 -7.25
CA THR A 95 6.25 -4.60 -8.32
C THR A 95 6.93 -4.36 -9.66
N HIS A 96 6.60 -5.16 -10.66
CA HIS A 96 7.28 -5.09 -11.96
C HIS A 96 6.94 -3.80 -12.72
N PRO A 97 7.93 -3.09 -13.33
CA PRO A 97 7.72 -1.80 -13.99
C PRO A 97 6.67 -1.86 -15.11
N ARG A 98 6.58 -2.95 -15.86
CA ARG A 98 5.54 -3.12 -16.89
C ARG A 98 4.13 -3.17 -16.31
N VAL A 99 3.94 -3.72 -15.11
CA VAL A 99 2.63 -3.71 -14.42
C VAL A 99 2.31 -2.30 -13.95
N ILE A 100 3.31 -1.56 -13.44
CA ILE A 100 3.14 -0.15 -13.06
C ILE A 100 2.73 0.68 -14.29
N ALA A 101 3.49 0.59 -15.39
CA ALA A 101 3.21 1.33 -16.62
C ALA A 101 1.84 0.97 -17.22
N ALA A 102 1.48 -0.33 -17.25
CA ALA A 102 0.17 -0.78 -17.70
C ALA A 102 -0.96 -0.25 -16.81
N THR A 103 -0.77 -0.21 -15.47
CA THR A 103 -1.73 0.38 -14.55
C THR A 103 -1.92 1.86 -14.84
N VAL A 104 -0.84 2.64 -14.94
CA VAL A 104 -0.87 4.08 -15.26
C VAL A 104 -1.58 4.31 -16.60
N HIS A 105 -1.24 3.54 -17.63
CA HIS A 105 -1.86 3.63 -18.94
C HIS A 105 -3.38 3.40 -18.90
N LEU A 106 -3.82 2.33 -18.23
CA LEU A 106 -5.25 2.02 -18.12
C LEU A 106 -6.01 3.06 -17.30
N MET A 107 -5.40 3.63 -16.25
CA MET A 107 -5.97 4.75 -15.49
C MET A 107 -6.12 6.00 -16.37
N GLY A 108 -5.08 6.34 -17.17
CA GLY A 108 -5.13 7.45 -18.12
C GLY A 108 -6.20 7.24 -19.19
N ARG A 109 -6.29 6.04 -19.78
CA ARG A 109 -7.33 5.67 -20.74
C ARG A 109 -8.75 5.74 -20.16
N ALA A 110 -8.90 5.42 -18.88
CA ALA A 110 -10.16 5.53 -18.15
C ALA A 110 -10.50 6.99 -17.74
N GLY A 111 -9.66 7.96 -18.13
CA GLY A 111 -9.91 9.37 -17.93
C GLY A 111 -9.45 9.93 -16.58
N ALA A 112 -8.49 9.30 -15.90
CA ALA A 112 -7.85 9.90 -14.74
C ALA A 112 -7.24 11.25 -15.11
N ARG A 113 -7.52 12.29 -14.31
CA ARG A 113 -6.98 13.63 -14.53
C ARG A 113 -5.47 13.69 -14.24
N ARG A 114 -5.03 12.93 -13.25
CA ARG A 114 -3.65 12.87 -12.76
C ARG A 114 -3.37 11.51 -12.15
N VAL A 115 -2.19 10.99 -12.39
CA VAL A 115 -1.69 9.78 -11.72
C VAL A 115 -0.42 10.14 -10.96
N ARG A 116 -0.37 9.84 -9.67
CA ARG A 116 0.83 9.98 -8.84
C ARG A 116 1.36 8.61 -8.46
N LEU A 117 2.59 8.31 -8.84
CA LEU A 117 3.32 7.15 -8.37
C LEU A 117 4.04 7.51 -7.07
N LEU A 118 3.71 6.82 -6.00
CA LEU A 118 4.17 7.08 -4.65
C LEU A 118 4.94 5.88 -4.09
N GLU A 119 6.08 6.14 -3.48
CA GLU A 119 6.81 5.15 -2.67
C GLU A 119 7.58 5.88 -1.56
N SER A 120 7.74 5.25 -0.40
CA SER A 120 8.74 5.68 0.57
C SER A 120 9.99 4.83 0.39
N CYS A 121 10.88 5.30 -0.46
CA CYS A 121 12.10 4.60 -0.82
C CYS A 121 12.95 4.31 0.41
N TRP A 122 13.60 3.17 0.41
CA TRP A 122 14.43 2.66 1.50
C TRP A 122 15.35 3.74 2.11
N SER A 123 15.01 4.21 3.30
CA SER A 123 15.80 5.19 4.09
C SER A 123 16.40 6.34 3.27
N SER A 124 15.70 6.81 2.24
CA SER A 124 16.20 7.79 1.28
C SER A 124 15.29 9.02 1.19
N ALA A 125 15.90 10.21 1.06
CA ALA A 125 15.24 11.45 0.66
C ALA A 125 15.33 11.69 -0.86
N ALA A 126 16.06 10.85 -1.60
CA ALA A 126 16.21 10.99 -3.04
C ALA A 126 14.86 10.98 -3.76
N PRO A 127 14.72 11.70 -4.88
CA PRO A 127 13.54 11.60 -5.73
C PRO A 127 13.23 10.14 -6.11
N LEU A 128 11.95 9.80 -6.27
CA LEU A 128 11.55 8.43 -6.64
C LEU A 128 12.15 8.01 -7.99
N GLU A 129 12.31 8.96 -8.91
CA GLU A 129 12.94 8.77 -10.22
C GLU A 129 14.38 8.28 -10.10
N GLU A 130 15.13 8.83 -9.16
CA GLU A 130 16.52 8.39 -8.91
C GLU A 130 16.55 6.94 -8.41
N PHE A 131 15.65 6.58 -7.53
CA PHE A 131 15.52 5.20 -7.04
C PHE A 131 15.07 4.22 -8.15
N MET A 132 14.22 4.69 -9.09
CA MET A 132 13.86 3.93 -10.28
C MET A 132 15.09 3.71 -11.19
N LEU A 133 15.90 4.74 -11.42
CA LEU A 133 17.14 4.62 -12.21
C LEU A 133 18.13 3.64 -11.56
N GLN A 134 18.28 3.66 -10.23
CA GLN A 134 19.09 2.68 -9.51
C GLN A 134 18.56 1.25 -9.68
N ALA A 135 17.26 1.07 -9.82
CA ALA A 135 16.64 -0.21 -10.16
C ALA A 135 16.76 -0.58 -11.64
N ASN A 136 17.43 0.24 -12.44
CA ASN A 136 17.58 0.06 -13.89
C ASN A 136 16.25 0.24 -14.66
N TRP A 137 15.34 1.07 -14.14
CA TRP A 137 14.09 1.43 -14.79
C TRP A 137 14.21 2.81 -15.45
N GLU A 138 13.49 3.01 -16.55
CA GLU A 138 13.42 4.28 -17.24
C GLU A 138 12.17 5.07 -16.82
N PRO A 139 12.29 6.18 -16.05
CA PRO A 139 11.14 6.95 -15.59
C PRO A 139 10.24 7.47 -16.71
N ARG A 140 10.78 7.69 -17.92
CA ARG A 140 10.01 8.15 -19.10
C ARG A 140 8.93 7.17 -19.52
N ASP A 141 9.14 5.87 -19.29
CA ASP A 141 8.14 4.83 -19.62
C ASP A 141 6.83 5.04 -18.83
N PHE A 142 6.94 5.52 -17.61
CA PHE A 142 5.78 5.84 -16.77
C PHE A 142 5.17 7.19 -17.13
N LEU A 143 6.01 8.22 -17.39
CA LEU A 143 5.54 9.56 -17.77
C LEU A 143 4.77 9.54 -19.08
N SER A 144 5.17 8.70 -20.04
CA SER A 144 4.51 8.55 -21.33
C SER A 144 3.23 7.70 -21.28
N ALA A 145 2.96 6.99 -20.17
CA ALA A 145 1.83 6.07 -20.07
C ALA A 145 0.47 6.77 -19.88
N ALA A 146 0.44 8.01 -19.37
CA ALA A 146 -0.77 8.83 -19.23
C ALA A 146 -0.46 10.33 -19.39
N PRO A 147 -1.47 11.19 -19.63
CA PRO A 147 -1.25 12.62 -19.92
C PRO A 147 -0.58 13.40 -18.79
N LEU A 148 -0.82 13.05 -17.53
CA LEU A 148 -0.22 13.71 -16.37
C LEU A 148 0.17 12.67 -15.32
N VAL A 149 1.47 12.38 -15.25
CA VAL A 149 2.06 11.45 -14.27
C VAL A 149 3.07 12.23 -13.41
N GLU A 150 3.04 11.99 -12.13
CA GLU A 150 3.95 12.58 -11.15
C GLU A 150 4.57 11.47 -10.30
N PHE A 151 5.80 11.70 -9.83
CA PHE A 151 6.49 10.82 -8.89
C PHE A 151 6.70 11.54 -7.57
N GLU A 152 6.66 10.78 -6.46
CA GLU A 152 6.99 11.32 -5.15
C GLU A 152 7.56 10.26 -4.22
N ASN A 153 8.71 10.58 -3.60
CA ASN A 153 9.20 9.87 -2.43
C ASN A 153 8.45 10.39 -1.21
N THR A 154 7.67 9.52 -0.58
CA THR A 154 6.78 9.89 0.53
C THR A 154 7.43 9.78 1.91
N ASN A 155 8.74 9.56 2.00
CA ASN A 155 9.49 9.59 3.25
C ASN A 155 9.51 10.97 3.91
N CYS A 156 9.38 12.04 3.12
CA CYS A 156 9.34 13.43 3.56
C CYS A 156 7.95 14.03 3.34
N ALA A 157 7.76 15.28 3.75
CA ALA A 157 6.50 16.01 3.54
C ALA A 157 6.19 16.28 2.05
N GLY A 158 7.20 16.19 1.18
CA GLY A 158 7.06 16.34 -0.25
C GLY A 158 6.61 17.72 -0.69
N ARG A 159 5.86 17.78 -1.78
CA ARG A 159 5.40 19.03 -2.39
C ARG A 159 4.46 19.83 -1.50
N ALA A 160 3.65 19.17 -0.70
CA ALA A 160 2.71 19.80 0.23
C ALA A 160 3.41 20.48 1.42
N LYS A 161 4.67 20.17 1.67
CA LYS A 161 5.51 20.69 2.76
C LYS A 161 4.98 20.43 4.17
N ASN A 162 4.01 19.56 4.33
CA ASN A 162 3.45 19.16 5.61
C ASN A 162 2.97 17.70 5.57
N TYR A 163 2.92 17.10 6.76
CA TYR A 163 2.23 15.83 6.97
C TYR A 163 0.77 16.08 7.27
N VAL A 164 -0.06 15.07 7.03
CA VAL A 164 -1.48 15.10 7.37
C VAL A 164 -1.79 14.03 8.39
N ARG A 165 -2.52 14.40 9.43
CA ARG A 165 -2.98 13.46 10.47
C ARG A 165 -4.21 12.72 10.02
N MET A 166 -4.10 11.39 9.91
CA MET A 166 -5.18 10.50 9.54
C MET A 166 -5.61 9.67 10.74
N PRO A 167 -6.84 9.85 11.27
CA PRO A 167 -7.32 9.09 12.42
C PRO A 167 -7.64 7.65 12.05
N THR A 168 -7.34 6.72 12.94
CA THR A 168 -7.74 5.32 12.84
C THR A 168 -9.15 5.16 13.41
N PRO A 169 -10.13 4.69 12.64
CA PRO A 169 -11.47 4.39 13.14
C PRO A 169 -11.44 3.45 14.34
N LYS A 170 -12.34 3.64 15.30
CA LYS A 170 -12.40 2.88 16.55
C LYS A 170 -11.12 2.98 17.41
N GLY A 171 -10.21 3.90 17.09
CA GLY A 171 -8.97 4.14 17.84
C GLY A 171 -7.81 3.24 17.49
N GLY A 172 -7.98 2.25 16.61
CA GLY A 172 -6.91 1.33 16.18
C GLY A 172 -6.43 0.36 17.27
N HIS A 173 -5.56 -0.55 16.88
CA HIS A 173 -4.92 -1.53 17.78
C HIS A 173 -3.68 -0.95 18.48
N ILE A 174 -2.84 -0.22 17.75
CA ILE A 174 -1.58 0.36 18.24
C ILE A 174 -1.65 1.88 18.21
N PHE A 175 -2.09 2.46 17.07
CA PHE A 175 -2.11 3.91 16.87
C PHE A 175 -3.53 4.40 16.59
N ARG A 176 -3.95 5.46 17.31
CA ARG A 176 -5.23 6.13 17.06
C ARG A 176 -5.22 7.04 15.84
N ALA A 177 -4.04 7.37 15.32
CA ALA A 177 -3.85 8.17 14.13
C ALA A 177 -2.41 8.00 13.60
N PHE A 178 -2.20 8.41 12.34
CA PHE A 178 -0.89 8.46 11.71
C PHE A 178 -0.67 9.83 11.06
N ASP A 179 0.54 10.36 11.16
CA ASP A 179 0.98 11.49 10.36
C ASP A 179 1.64 10.93 9.09
N LEU A 180 1.03 11.18 7.94
CA LEU A 180 1.42 10.65 6.64
C LEU A 180 1.77 11.78 5.67
N ASN A 181 2.48 11.46 4.59
CA ASN A 181 2.69 12.40 3.50
C ASN A 181 1.33 12.85 2.93
N HIS A 182 1.22 14.15 2.65
CA HIS A 182 -0.01 14.78 2.22
C HIS A 182 -0.60 14.19 0.93
N SER A 183 0.22 13.62 0.05
CA SER A 183 -0.22 13.01 -1.21
C SER A 183 -1.18 11.84 -1.02
N TYR A 184 -1.18 11.19 0.14
CA TYR A 184 -2.16 10.17 0.50
C TYR A 184 -3.53 10.73 0.90
N MET A 185 -3.61 12.01 1.28
CA MET A 185 -4.87 12.73 1.52
C MET A 185 -5.33 13.48 0.28
N ASP A 186 -4.41 14.14 -0.42
CA ASP A 186 -4.65 14.95 -1.62
C ASP A 186 -4.76 14.07 -2.87
N CYS A 187 -5.63 13.07 -2.79
CA CYS A 187 -6.02 12.23 -3.91
C CYS A 187 -7.47 11.81 -3.76
N ASP A 188 -8.14 11.64 -4.90
CA ASP A 188 -9.53 11.18 -4.94
C ASP A 188 -9.62 9.65 -4.88
N VAL A 189 -8.56 8.95 -5.33
CA VAL A 189 -8.49 7.49 -5.38
C VAL A 189 -7.10 7.04 -4.92
N PHE A 190 -7.06 6.17 -3.93
CA PHE A 190 -5.83 5.55 -3.46
C PHE A 190 -5.74 4.09 -3.91
N VAL A 191 -4.68 3.77 -4.63
CA VAL A 191 -4.41 2.43 -5.18
C VAL A 191 -3.19 1.83 -4.49
N SER A 192 -3.33 0.61 -3.96
CA SER A 192 -2.20 -0.21 -3.53
C SER A 192 -1.84 -1.19 -4.63
N LEU A 193 -0.68 -1.02 -5.26
CA LEU A 193 -0.14 -1.89 -6.30
C LEU A 193 1.01 -2.71 -5.71
N ALA A 194 0.68 -3.92 -5.26
CA ALA A 194 1.54 -4.77 -4.46
C ALA A 194 2.13 -5.95 -5.23
N LYS A 195 3.26 -6.46 -4.75
CA LYS A 195 3.80 -7.78 -5.10
C LYS A 195 3.23 -8.84 -4.17
N MET A 196 2.75 -9.96 -4.72
CA MET A 196 2.27 -11.11 -3.95
C MET A 196 3.45 -11.94 -3.45
N LYS A 197 3.71 -11.96 -2.15
CA LYS A 197 4.83 -12.71 -1.54
C LYS A 197 4.59 -13.00 -0.06
N ASP A 198 5.33 -13.98 0.49
CA ASP A 198 5.37 -14.20 1.94
C ASP A 198 5.99 -12.99 2.67
N HIS A 199 5.82 -12.95 3.99
CA HIS A 199 6.42 -11.94 4.85
C HIS A 199 6.76 -12.53 6.23
N ALA A 200 8.00 -12.31 6.70
CA ALA A 200 8.49 -12.88 7.94
C ALA A 200 7.70 -12.44 9.18
N THR A 201 7.30 -11.17 9.26
CA THR A 201 6.65 -10.58 10.45
C THR A 201 5.15 -10.32 10.28
N ALA A 202 4.59 -10.52 9.08
CA ALA A 202 3.18 -10.27 8.79
C ALA A 202 2.50 -11.43 8.03
N GLY A 203 3.18 -12.58 7.86
CA GLY A 203 2.71 -13.72 7.11
C GLY A 203 2.77 -13.51 5.60
N VAL A 204 2.13 -12.48 5.08
CA VAL A 204 2.09 -12.15 3.65
C VAL A 204 2.34 -10.67 3.37
N THR A 205 2.97 -10.39 2.22
CA THR A 205 2.97 -9.07 1.58
C THR A 205 1.94 -9.09 0.46
N LEU A 206 0.89 -8.35 0.66
CA LEU A 206 -0.22 -8.16 -0.29
C LEU A 206 -0.60 -6.67 -0.26
N SER A 207 -1.83 -6.32 -0.63
CA SER A 207 -2.23 -4.92 -0.75
C SER A 207 -2.20 -4.17 0.59
N MET A 208 -2.61 -4.81 1.70
CA MET A 208 -2.60 -4.18 3.02
C MET A 208 -1.19 -3.97 3.56
N LYS A 209 -0.33 -5.00 3.54
CA LYS A 209 1.05 -4.87 4.06
C LYS A 209 1.91 -3.93 3.22
N ASN A 210 1.60 -3.77 1.91
CA ASN A 210 2.22 -2.74 1.08
C ASN A 210 2.02 -1.33 1.68
N CYS A 211 0.89 -1.06 2.31
CA CYS A 211 0.60 0.21 2.96
C CYS A 211 1.41 0.47 4.24
N PHE A 212 2.14 -0.51 4.79
CA PHE A 212 3.11 -0.23 5.83
C PHE A 212 4.17 0.79 5.37
N GLY A 213 4.50 0.77 4.08
CA GLY A 213 5.41 1.71 3.44
C GLY A 213 4.84 3.12 3.21
N ILE A 214 3.61 3.45 3.58
CA ILE A 214 3.12 4.84 3.52
C ILE A 214 3.56 5.68 4.73
N THR A 215 4.07 5.03 5.77
CA THR A 215 4.60 5.73 6.96
C THR A 215 5.96 6.36 6.64
N PRO A 216 6.10 7.70 6.78
CA PRO A 216 7.35 8.37 6.45
C PRO A 216 8.46 8.02 7.45
N VAL A 217 9.64 7.69 6.93
CA VAL A 217 10.81 7.34 7.77
C VAL A 217 11.31 8.54 8.57
N THR A 218 11.04 9.76 8.14
CA THR A 218 11.32 11.00 8.90
C THR A 218 10.58 11.08 10.23
N ILE A 219 9.44 10.39 10.37
CA ILE A 219 8.63 10.33 11.60
C ILE A 219 8.79 8.99 12.31
N TYR A 220 8.76 7.89 11.56
CA TYR A 220 8.66 6.51 12.08
C TYR A 220 9.94 5.69 11.86
N GLY A 221 11.01 6.30 11.33
CA GLY A 221 12.30 5.67 11.15
C GLY A 221 13.15 5.69 12.41
N ASP A 222 14.21 4.88 12.43
CA ASP A 222 15.14 4.77 13.56
C ASP A 222 15.86 6.09 13.85
N GLY A 223 16.11 6.90 12.83
CA GLY A 223 16.72 8.23 12.94
C GLY A 223 15.73 9.39 13.07
N ALA A 224 14.42 9.12 13.24
CA ALA A 224 13.42 10.18 13.40
C ALA A 224 13.70 11.04 14.65
N GLY A 225 13.45 12.36 14.56
CA GLY A 225 13.63 13.29 15.67
C GLY A 225 12.71 12.99 16.86
N VAL A 226 13.18 13.25 18.08
CA VAL A 226 12.37 13.02 19.30
C VAL A 226 11.29 14.10 19.44
N ASP A 227 11.63 15.36 19.15
CA ASP A 227 10.73 16.51 19.33
C ASP A 227 9.98 16.86 18.02
N GLU A 228 10.59 16.60 16.89
CA GLU A 228 10.07 16.91 15.56
C GLU A 228 10.50 15.85 14.54
N PRO A 229 9.82 15.74 13.36
CA PRO A 229 10.28 14.88 12.27
C PRO A 229 11.72 15.20 11.86
N ALA A 230 12.51 14.18 11.56
CA ALA A 230 13.86 14.38 11.04
C ALA A 230 13.83 15.09 9.68
N ARG A 231 14.85 15.87 9.37
CA ARG A 231 14.98 16.51 8.05
C ARG A 231 15.32 15.51 6.96
N GLU A 232 16.05 14.47 7.33
CA GLU A 232 16.47 13.40 6.43
C GLU A 232 15.91 12.06 6.91
N PRO A 233 15.33 11.24 6.03
CA PRO A 233 14.92 9.89 6.38
C PRO A 233 16.17 9.05 6.68
N HIS A 234 16.16 8.34 7.80
CA HIS A 234 17.29 7.53 8.23
C HIS A 234 16.81 6.27 8.95
N GLY A 235 17.52 5.16 8.70
CA GLY A 235 17.26 3.86 9.32
C GLY A 235 15.97 3.19 8.82
N GLY A 236 15.71 1.99 9.32
CA GLY A 236 14.45 1.27 9.10
C GLY A 236 13.29 1.93 9.84
N ARG A 237 12.14 1.25 9.83
CA ARG A 237 10.94 1.68 10.59
C ARG A 237 10.87 0.98 11.96
N GLY A 238 11.93 1.05 12.76
CA GLY A 238 12.00 0.38 14.06
C GLY A 238 10.90 0.81 15.03
N ILE A 239 10.48 2.10 14.99
CA ILE A 239 9.32 2.59 15.75
C ILE A 239 8.06 1.79 15.41
N MET A 240 7.87 1.43 14.14
CA MET A 240 6.71 0.69 13.67
C MET A 240 6.88 -0.83 13.82
N HIS A 241 8.11 -1.35 13.69
CA HIS A 241 8.37 -2.78 13.81
C HIS A 241 8.32 -3.25 15.27
N ASP A 242 9.26 -2.83 16.08
CA ASP A 242 9.41 -3.31 17.45
C ASP A 242 9.12 -2.24 18.52
N GLY A 243 8.86 -1.00 18.11
CA GLY A 243 8.56 0.08 19.04
C GLY A 243 9.75 0.46 19.94
N ARG A 244 10.99 0.38 19.41
CA ARG A 244 12.23 0.71 20.15
C ARG A 244 12.15 2.02 20.91
N ARG A 245 11.39 2.97 20.38
CA ARG A 245 11.05 4.23 21.01
C ARG A 245 9.73 4.78 20.48
N PRO A 246 9.09 5.73 21.17
CA PRO A 246 7.90 6.42 20.64
C PRO A 246 8.28 7.27 19.41
N PRO A 247 7.30 7.60 18.55
CA PRO A 247 7.45 8.62 17.52
C PRO A 247 7.84 10.00 18.13
N SER A 248 8.14 10.97 17.26
CA SER A 248 8.37 12.35 17.72
C SER A 248 7.13 12.88 18.46
N LYS A 249 7.34 13.83 19.41
CA LYS A 249 6.24 14.40 20.22
C LYS A 249 5.15 15.08 19.39
N SER A 250 5.48 15.54 18.17
CA SER A 250 4.51 16.14 17.25
C SER A 250 3.59 15.11 16.57
N ALA A 251 4.00 13.83 16.52
CA ALA A 251 3.24 12.75 15.91
C ALA A 251 2.31 12.05 16.92
N PRO A 252 1.27 11.33 16.46
CA PRO A 252 0.41 10.56 17.35
C PRO A 252 1.19 9.51 18.14
N SER A 253 0.94 9.45 19.44
CA SER A 253 1.48 8.42 20.32
C SER A 253 0.73 7.08 20.16
N GLU A 254 1.33 6.00 20.63
CA GLU A 254 0.66 4.71 20.78
C GLU A 254 -0.49 4.80 21.78
N ASN A 255 -1.49 3.95 21.63
CA ASN A 255 -2.64 3.85 22.55
C ASN A 255 -2.22 3.39 23.95
N ASP A 256 -1.28 2.44 23.99
CA ASP A 256 -0.76 1.86 25.23
C ASP A 256 0.76 1.68 25.11
N ALA A 257 1.49 2.36 25.99
CA ALA A 257 2.95 2.28 26.06
C ALA A 257 3.45 0.89 26.53
N ALA A 258 2.61 0.10 27.19
CA ALA A 258 2.91 -1.27 27.62
C ALA A 258 2.74 -2.31 26.50
N THR A 259 2.29 -1.91 25.31
CA THR A 259 2.15 -2.80 24.15
C THR A 259 3.43 -3.61 23.91
N PRO A 260 3.32 -4.93 23.64
CA PRO A 260 4.47 -5.79 23.38
C PRO A 260 5.39 -5.22 22.28
N ARG A 261 6.71 -5.28 22.53
CA ARG A 261 7.78 -4.74 21.64
C ARG A 261 8.30 -5.82 20.70
N GLU A 262 7.38 -6.57 20.09
CA GLU A 262 7.66 -7.65 19.16
C GLU A 262 7.12 -7.32 17.77
N GLU A 263 7.94 -7.46 16.74
CA GLU A 263 7.56 -7.21 15.36
C GLU A 263 6.35 -8.04 14.93
N THR A 264 6.31 -9.30 15.31
CA THR A 264 5.23 -10.24 14.97
C THR A 264 3.89 -9.94 15.66
N TYR A 265 3.91 -9.12 16.72
CA TYR A 265 2.72 -8.57 17.36
C TYR A 265 2.33 -7.22 16.75
N ARG A 266 3.31 -6.32 16.59
CA ARG A 266 3.07 -4.92 16.21
C ARG A 266 2.76 -4.74 14.74
N VAL A 267 3.58 -5.32 13.85
CA VAL A 267 3.46 -5.11 12.40
C VAL A 267 2.07 -5.48 11.87
N PRO A 268 1.48 -6.64 12.20
CA PRO A 268 0.12 -6.97 11.74
C PRO A 268 -0.95 -5.96 12.20
N ARG A 269 -0.87 -5.51 13.45
CA ARG A 269 -1.79 -4.52 14.04
C ARG A 269 -1.67 -3.16 13.38
N ILE A 270 -0.45 -2.70 13.19
CA ILE A 270 -0.18 -1.42 12.52
C ILE A 270 -0.62 -1.45 11.06
N VAL A 271 -0.48 -2.58 10.36
CA VAL A 271 -1.02 -2.74 9.01
C VAL A 271 -2.53 -2.60 8.99
N ALA A 272 -3.24 -3.23 9.94
CA ALA A 272 -4.69 -3.10 10.06
C ALA A 272 -5.11 -1.66 10.40
N ASP A 273 -4.40 -1.01 11.33
CA ASP A 273 -4.62 0.39 11.69
C ASP A 273 -4.43 1.33 10.50
N LEU A 274 -3.36 1.15 9.70
CA LEU A 274 -3.04 1.98 8.54
C LEU A 274 -4.11 1.88 7.45
N VAL A 275 -4.57 0.68 7.10
CA VAL A 275 -5.60 0.52 6.07
C VAL A 275 -6.98 0.93 6.55
N ALA A 276 -7.21 0.98 7.86
CA ALA A 276 -8.39 1.59 8.44
C ALA A 276 -8.31 3.13 8.45
N ALA A 277 -7.12 3.70 8.74
CA ALA A 277 -6.89 5.15 8.74
C ALA A 277 -6.89 5.72 7.30
N ARG A 278 -6.26 5.02 6.35
CA ARG A 278 -6.28 5.36 4.91
C ARG A 278 -6.79 4.18 4.09
N PRO A 279 -8.11 4.10 3.86
CA PRO A 279 -8.71 3.03 3.06
C PRO A 279 -8.12 2.96 1.64
N ILE A 280 -7.97 1.73 1.14
CA ILE A 280 -7.55 1.45 -0.23
C ILE A 280 -8.79 1.38 -1.11
N ASP A 281 -8.88 2.24 -2.13
CA ASP A 281 -10.00 2.28 -3.06
C ASP A 281 -9.89 1.20 -4.14
N LEU A 282 -8.65 0.83 -4.51
CA LEU A 282 -8.37 -0.28 -5.43
C LEU A 282 -7.08 -0.99 -5.01
N ALA A 283 -7.19 -2.27 -4.71
CA ALA A 283 -6.06 -3.17 -4.49
C ALA A 283 -5.72 -3.89 -5.81
N ILE A 284 -4.45 -3.86 -6.20
CA ILE A 284 -3.91 -4.62 -7.33
C ILE A 284 -2.71 -5.38 -6.80
N VAL A 285 -2.72 -6.70 -6.97
CA VAL A 285 -1.64 -7.59 -6.48
C VAL A 285 -1.13 -8.42 -7.64
N GLU A 286 0.15 -8.26 -7.96
CA GLU A 286 0.77 -8.95 -9.07
C GLU A 286 1.69 -10.08 -8.60
N ALA A 287 1.65 -11.18 -9.32
CA ALA A 287 2.52 -12.34 -9.17
C ALA A 287 2.76 -13.03 -10.52
N VAL A 288 3.04 -12.26 -11.58
CA VAL A 288 3.52 -12.85 -12.84
C VAL A 288 4.86 -13.54 -12.57
N ARG A 289 5.78 -12.82 -11.92
CA ARG A 289 6.96 -13.36 -11.24
C ARG A 289 6.98 -12.83 -9.83
N SER A 290 7.49 -13.61 -8.89
CA SER A 290 7.55 -13.22 -7.49
C SER A 290 8.60 -14.04 -6.73
N MET A 291 8.52 -14.00 -5.40
CA MET A 291 9.32 -14.82 -4.51
C MET A 291 8.49 -15.47 -3.41
N ALA A 292 8.97 -16.57 -2.88
CA ALA A 292 8.43 -17.24 -1.70
C ALA A 292 9.50 -17.32 -0.60
N GLY A 293 9.06 -17.45 0.65
CA GLY A 293 9.90 -17.59 1.84
C GLY A 293 10.19 -16.30 2.59
N GLY A 294 9.66 -15.15 2.13
CA GLY A 294 9.78 -13.87 2.82
C GLY A 294 9.50 -12.67 1.93
N GLU A 295 9.64 -11.47 2.46
CA GLU A 295 9.36 -10.21 1.78
C GLU A 295 10.50 -9.71 0.88
N GLY A 296 11.68 -10.30 1.01
CA GLY A 296 12.85 -9.92 0.22
C GLY A 296 14.02 -10.89 0.36
N PRO A 297 15.09 -10.71 -0.45
CA PRO A 297 16.23 -11.62 -0.48
C PRO A 297 17.01 -11.75 0.82
N TRP A 298 16.84 -10.84 1.75
CA TRP A 298 17.46 -10.88 3.10
C TRP A 298 16.83 -11.92 4.02
N VAL A 299 15.59 -12.37 3.76
CA VAL A 299 14.94 -13.46 4.50
C VAL A 299 15.35 -14.79 3.89
N LYS A 300 15.73 -15.76 4.73
CA LYS A 300 16.18 -17.09 4.29
C LYS A 300 15.33 -18.19 4.95
N PRO A 301 15.04 -19.28 4.22
CA PRO A 301 15.30 -19.49 2.80
C PRO A 301 14.30 -18.69 1.93
N SER A 302 14.80 -18.11 0.83
CA SER A 302 13.97 -17.44 -0.16
C SER A 302 14.25 -17.97 -1.56
N ARG A 303 13.22 -18.02 -2.42
CA ARG A 303 13.33 -18.52 -3.79
C ARG A 303 12.45 -17.71 -4.75
N ALA A 304 12.91 -17.51 -5.97
CA ALA A 304 12.10 -16.93 -7.03
C ALA A 304 11.04 -17.93 -7.52
N ILE A 305 9.86 -17.44 -7.84
CA ILE A 305 8.71 -18.22 -8.32
C ILE A 305 8.01 -17.53 -9.49
N ARG A 306 7.18 -18.29 -10.22
CA ARG A 306 6.43 -17.79 -11.39
C ARG A 306 4.96 -18.22 -11.31
N PRO A 307 4.14 -17.60 -10.46
CA PRO A 307 2.72 -17.94 -10.34
C PRO A 307 1.89 -17.62 -11.59
N GLY A 308 2.27 -16.57 -12.34
CA GLY A 308 1.59 -16.18 -13.57
C GLY A 308 0.18 -15.63 -13.35
N VAL A 309 -0.06 -14.87 -12.29
CA VAL A 309 -1.38 -14.36 -11.91
C VAL A 309 -1.37 -12.88 -11.53
N LEU A 310 -2.53 -12.25 -11.72
CA LEU A 310 -2.87 -10.91 -11.25
C LEU A 310 -4.20 -10.99 -10.49
N VAL A 311 -4.34 -10.22 -9.42
CA VAL A 311 -5.58 -10.13 -8.62
C VAL A 311 -5.89 -8.67 -8.38
N ALA A 312 -7.16 -8.26 -8.51
CA ALA A 312 -7.57 -6.91 -8.14
C ALA A 312 -8.97 -6.90 -7.52
N GLY A 313 -9.23 -5.90 -6.66
CA GLY A 313 -10.54 -5.69 -6.03
C GLY A 313 -10.64 -4.34 -5.34
N THR A 314 -11.87 -3.91 -5.06
CA THR A 314 -12.16 -2.61 -4.43
C THR A 314 -12.24 -2.68 -2.90
N ASN A 315 -11.95 -3.85 -2.31
CA ASN A 315 -11.78 -4.03 -0.86
C ASN A 315 -10.48 -4.79 -0.60
N CYS A 316 -9.58 -4.20 0.14
CA CYS A 316 -8.23 -4.75 0.34
C CYS A 316 -8.23 -6.06 1.13
N VAL A 317 -9.08 -6.22 2.16
CA VAL A 317 -9.16 -7.46 2.95
C VAL A 317 -9.66 -8.60 2.08
N ALA A 318 -10.74 -8.38 1.31
CA ALA A 318 -11.27 -9.35 0.37
C ALA A 318 -10.26 -9.72 -0.72
N THR A 319 -9.54 -8.73 -1.26
CA THR A 319 -8.50 -8.96 -2.29
C THR A 319 -7.36 -9.79 -1.72
N ASP A 320 -6.87 -9.46 -0.53
CA ASP A 320 -5.79 -10.18 0.14
C ASP A 320 -6.21 -11.59 0.55
N ALA A 321 -7.48 -11.79 0.94
CA ALA A 321 -8.04 -13.12 1.20
C ALA A 321 -8.03 -14.03 -0.05
N VAL A 322 -8.42 -13.48 -1.20
CA VAL A 322 -8.35 -14.20 -2.48
C VAL A 322 -6.90 -14.48 -2.87
N CYS A 323 -5.97 -13.53 -2.67
CA CYS A 323 -4.54 -13.76 -2.89
C CYS A 323 -4.01 -14.89 -2.01
N MET A 324 -4.36 -14.94 -0.72
CA MET A 324 -3.96 -16.04 0.17
C MET A 324 -4.44 -17.39 -0.35
N ALA A 325 -5.69 -17.48 -0.81
CA ALA A 325 -6.21 -18.72 -1.41
C ALA A 325 -5.43 -19.11 -2.69
N VAL A 326 -5.09 -18.14 -3.54
CA VAL A 326 -4.23 -18.35 -4.72
C VAL A 326 -2.83 -18.81 -4.32
N MET A 327 -2.28 -18.31 -3.21
CA MET A 327 -0.98 -18.75 -2.67
C MET A 327 -1.03 -20.14 -2.01
N GLY A 328 -2.23 -20.71 -1.83
CA GLY A 328 -2.46 -22.01 -1.19
C GLY A 328 -2.57 -21.94 0.34
N TYR A 329 -2.87 -20.77 0.88
CA TYR A 329 -3.15 -20.56 2.31
C TYR A 329 -4.65 -20.45 2.58
N ASP A 330 -5.06 -20.77 3.79
CA ASP A 330 -6.42 -20.51 4.26
C ASP A 330 -6.57 -19.01 4.61
N PRO A 331 -7.48 -18.26 3.96
CA PRO A 331 -7.75 -16.87 4.34
C PRO A 331 -8.26 -16.71 5.79
N MET A 332 -8.82 -17.78 6.37
CA MET A 332 -9.28 -17.80 7.75
C MET A 332 -8.19 -18.15 8.77
N ALA A 333 -6.95 -18.41 8.29
CA ALA A 333 -5.82 -18.72 9.16
C ALA A 333 -5.59 -17.64 10.22
N VAL A 334 -5.19 -18.09 11.39
CA VAL A 334 -4.87 -17.28 12.57
C VAL A 334 -3.46 -17.59 13.05
N ARG A 335 -2.96 -16.87 14.06
CA ARG A 335 -1.66 -17.15 14.69
C ARG A 335 -1.51 -18.64 15.00
N GLY A 336 -0.37 -19.22 14.66
CA GLY A 336 -0.06 -20.65 14.79
C GLY A 336 -0.37 -21.48 13.54
N THR A 337 -0.98 -20.90 12.52
CA THR A 337 -1.32 -21.57 11.24
C THR A 337 -0.71 -20.81 10.07
N ALA A 338 -0.17 -21.53 9.07
CA ALA A 338 0.43 -20.90 7.89
C ALA A 338 -0.54 -19.93 7.19
N PRO A 339 -0.09 -18.74 6.78
CA PRO A 339 1.27 -18.17 6.85
C PRO A 339 1.56 -17.39 8.15
N PHE A 340 0.68 -17.46 9.15
CA PHE A 340 0.75 -16.67 10.39
C PHE A 340 1.30 -17.48 11.57
N GLU A 341 2.24 -18.40 11.35
CA GLU A 341 2.75 -19.28 12.44
C GLU A 341 3.32 -18.49 13.61
N LYS A 342 3.96 -17.37 13.34
CA LYS A 342 4.65 -16.55 14.34
C LYS A 342 4.00 -15.21 14.63
N CYS A 343 3.03 -14.78 13.81
CA CYS A 343 2.42 -13.46 13.89
C CYS A 343 0.88 -13.56 13.88
N ASP A 344 0.21 -12.46 14.19
CA ASP A 344 -1.25 -12.41 14.07
C ASP A 344 -1.67 -12.21 12.60
N SER A 345 -2.90 -12.60 12.27
CA SER A 345 -3.45 -12.43 10.93
C SER A 345 -3.80 -10.97 10.67
N THR A 346 -3.11 -10.33 9.71
CA THR A 346 -3.45 -8.97 9.27
C THR A 346 -4.88 -8.86 8.75
N LEU A 347 -5.38 -9.93 8.10
CA LEU A 347 -6.74 -9.97 7.57
C LEU A 347 -7.78 -9.99 8.70
N GLN A 348 -7.54 -10.82 9.75
CA GLN A 348 -8.42 -10.86 10.89
C GLN A 348 -8.51 -9.51 11.60
N LEU A 349 -7.36 -8.91 11.90
CA LEU A 349 -7.27 -7.62 12.58
C LEU A 349 -7.96 -6.50 11.79
N ALA A 350 -7.81 -6.48 10.47
CA ALA A 350 -8.49 -5.51 9.62
C ALA A 350 -10.01 -5.76 9.53
N GLU A 351 -10.45 -7.03 9.53
CA GLU A 351 -11.87 -7.39 9.60
C GLU A 351 -12.50 -6.94 10.93
N GLU A 352 -11.81 -7.08 12.06
CA GLU A 352 -12.23 -6.61 13.39
C GLU A 352 -12.42 -5.08 13.42
N LEU A 353 -11.59 -4.32 12.70
CA LEU A 353 -11.77 -2.88 12.51
C LEU A 353 -12.90 -2.53 11.54
N GLY A 354 -13.47 -3.52 10.83
CA GLY A 354 -14.56 -3.34 9.88
C GLY A 354 -14.11 -2.91 8.49
N VAL A 355 -12.84 -3.12 8.12
CA VAL A 355 -12.30 -2.76 6.80
C VAL A 355 -12.88 -3.63 5.69
N GLY A 356 -13.08 -4.92 5.94
CA GLY A 356 -13.70 -5.83 4.96
C GLY A 356 -13.68 -7.30 5.40
N PRO A 357 -14.37 -8.17 4.64
CA PRO A 357 -14.45 -9.60 4.96
C PRO A 357 -13.24 -10.38 4.44
N ARG A 358 -12.78 -11.38 5.20
CA ARG A 358 -11.77 -12.35 4.78
C ARG A 358 -12.35 -13.72 4.39
N ASP A 359 -13.62 -13.98 4.71
CA ASP A 359 -14.32 -15.21 4.35
C ASP A 359 -14.70 -15.18 2.85
N LEU A 360 -14.16 -16.11 2.07
CA LEU A 360 -14.40 -16.20 0.62
C LEU A 360 -15.88 -16.36 0.27
N ARG A 361 -16.71 -16.92 1.15
CA ARG A 361 -18.16 -17.05 0.96
C ARG A 361 -18.88 -15.69 0.94
N ARG A 362 -18.22 -14.63 1.41
CA ARG A 362 -18.72 -13.25 1.45
C ARG A 362 -18.07 -12.39 0.36
N ILE A 363 -17.39 -13.01 -0.61
CA ILE A 363 -16.64 -12.33 -1.68
C ILE A 363 -17.13 -12.85 -3.02
N GLU A 364 -17.49 -11.95 -3.92
CA GLU A 364 -17.81 -12.29 -5.29
C GLU A 364 -16.52 -12.44 -6.12
N LEU A 365 -16.29 -13.64 -6.65
CA LEU A 365 -15.12 -13.93 -7.46
C LEU A 365 -15.45 -13.78 -8.96
N ALA A 366 -14.57 -13.10 -9.70
CA ALA A 366 -14.67 -12.92 -11.13
C ALA A 366 -13.38 -13.38 -11.85
N GLY A 367 -13.50 -13.73 -13.12
CA GLY A 367 -12.37 -14.16 -13.96
C GLY A 367 -11.94 -15.59 -13.71
N THR A 368 -10.65 -15.83 -13.56
CA THR A 368 -10.08 -17.17 -13.39
C THR A 368 -10.50 -17.76 -12.03
N PRO A 369 -11.05 -18.97 -11.96
CA PRO A 369 -11.34 -19.64 -10.70
C PRO A 369 -10.09 -19.82 -9.83
N VAL A 370 -10.22 -19.69 -8.51
CA VAL A 370 -9.08 -19.83 -7.56
C VAL A 370 -8.33 -21.15 -7.77
N ARG A 371 -9.03 -22.27 -7.98
CA ARG A 371 -8.43 -23.59 -8.21
C ARG A 371 -7.49 -23.62 -9.44
N GLU A 372 -7.78 -22.81 -10.46
CA GLU A 372 -6.99 -22.73 -11.68
C GLU A 372 -5.84 -21.70 -11.57
N ALA A 373 -5.97 -20.74 -10.67
CA ALA A 373 -4.96 -19.75 -10.35
C ALA A 373 -4.02 -20.21 -9.22
N LEU A 374 -4.33 -21.32 -8.55
CA LEU A 374 -3.61 -21.82 -7.39
C LEU A 374 -2.13 -22.09 -7.72
N PHE A 375 -1.25 -21.46 -6.94
CA PHE A 375 0.19 -21.68 -6.95
C PHE A 375 0.68 -21.76 -5.50
N ARG A 376 1.10 -22.95 -5.05
CA ARG A 376 1.54 -23.13 -3.66
C ARG A 376 2.88 -22.45 -3.42
N TYR A 377 2.89 -21.47 -2.52
CA TYR A 377 4.11 -20.75 -2.09
C TYR A 377 4.97 -21.60 -1.18
N ARG A 378 4.35 -22.47 -0.39
CA ARG A 378 5.02 -23.52 0.38
C ARG A 378 4.76 -24.87 -0.26
N VAL A 379 5.80 -25.67 -0.36
CA VAL A 379 5.81 -27.03 -0.89
C VAL A 379 5.98 -27.98 0.27
#